data_041cb47a583648fcd33d21413f1c0d00
#
_entry.id   041cb47a583648fcd33d21413f1c0d00
#
_cell.length_a   1.000
_cell.length_b   1.000
_cell.length_c   1.000
_cell.angle_alpha   90.00
_cell.angle_beta   90.00
_cell.angle_gamma   90.00
#
_symmetry.space_group_name_H-M   'P 1'
#
loop_
_entity.id
_entity.type
_entity.pdbx_description
1 polymer ?
#
loop_
_entity_poly.entity_id
_entity_poly.type
_entity_poly.pdbx_seq_one_letter_code
_entity_poly.pdbx_strand_id
1 'polypeptide(L)'
;TYDYTVHNRAAETITVTPAKVIVVEGILIFAEPELRDRLDIKLFVDTDADVRILRRIVRDVRDRGRDLESIVTQYLTTVKPMHEMFVEPSKRYADIIIPEGGHNQVALDFVMERIRAYVKERD
;
A
#
# COMPACT_ATOMS: atom_id res chain seq x y z
N THR A 1 -2.25 -5.78 12.64
CA THR A 1 -2.77 -4.62 11.89
C THR A 1 -2.20 -3.33 12.43
N TYR A 2 -2.05 -2.39 11.54
CA TYR A 2 -1.54 -1.07 11.89
C TYR A 2 -2.71 -0.12 12.16
N ASP A 3 -2.61 0.63 13.24
CA ASP A 3 -3.65 1.58 13.61
C ASP A 3 -3.32 2.97 13.06
N TYR A 4 -4.01 3.36 12.01
CA TYR A 4 -3.77 4.63 11.33
C TYR A 4 -4.23 5.85 12.13
N THR A 5 -5.14 5.67 13.08
CA THR A 5 -5.60 6.79 13.90
C THR A 5 -4.51 7.25 14.88
N VAL A 6 -3.61 6.36 15.22
CA VAL A 6 -2.49 6.66 16.13
C VAL A 6 -1.24 7.06 15.34
N HIS A 7 -1.18 6.78 14.04
CA HIS A 7 -0.06 7.03 13.14
C HIS A 7 1.24 6.34 13.53
N ASN A 8 1.15 5.34 14.39
CA ASN A 8 2.27 4.51 14.75
C ASN A 8 1.72 3.14 15.09
N ARG A 9 2.61 2.24 15.37
CA ARG A 9 2.17 0.97 15.89
C ARG A 9 1.58 1.21 17.26
N ALA A 10 0.34 0.81 17.44
CA ALA A 10 -0.34 1.01 18.71
C ALA A 10 0.49 0.45 19.86
N ALA A 11 0.44 1.14 21.01
CA ALA A 11 1.11 0.68 22.20
C ALA A 11 0.55 -0.66 22.68
N GLU A 12 -0.75 -0.86 22.51
CA GLU A 12 -1.36 -2.15 22.79
C GLU A 12 -1.06 -3.13 21.65
N THR A 13 -0.84 -4.37 22.03
CA THR A 13 -0.61 -5.45 21.09
C THR A 13 -1.94 -5.90 20.47
N ILE A 14 -2.01 -5.91 19.16
CA ILE A 14 -3.15 -6.47 18.44
C ILE A 14 -2.84 -7.93 18.15
N THR A 15 -3.62 -8.83 18.73
CA THR A 15 -3.46 -10.25 18.48
C THR A 15 -4.10 -10.61 17.15
N VAL A 16 -3.30 -11.14 16.22
CA VAL A 16 -3.78 -11.61 14.93
C VAL A 16 -3.91 -13.12 14.99
N THR A 17 -5.13 -13.62 14.84
CA THR A 17 -5.36 -15.06 14.76
C THR A 17 -4.92 -15.58 13.41
N PRO A 18 -4.27 -16.76 13.37
CA PRO A 18 -3.92 -17.36 12.07
C PRO A 18 -5.17 -17.54 11.20
N ALA A 19 -5.02 -17.23 9.93
CA ALA A 19 -6.07 -17.37 8.94
C ALA A 19 -5.49 -17.96 7.67
N LYS A 20 -6.35 -18.48 6.78
CA LYS A 20 -5.89 -19.05 5.51
C LYS A 20 -5.27 -17.99 4.61
N VAL A 21 -5.76 -16.77 4.69
CA VAL A 21 -5.25 -15.65 3.92
C VAL A 21 -5.07 -14.45 4.83
N ILE A 22 -3.89 -13.85 4.78
CA ILE A 22 -3.58 -12.62 5.50
C ILE A 22 -3.12 -11.61 4.47
N VAL A 23 -3.77 -10.45 4.44
CA VAL A 23 -3.38 -9.35 3.56
C VAL A 23 -2.65 -8.29 4.37
N VAL A 24 -1.45 -7.95 3.93
CA VAL A 24 -0.62 -6.91 4.53
C VAL A 24 -0.52 -5.77 3.52
N GLU A 25 -0.78 -4.55 3.95
CA GLU A 25 -0.66 -3.38 3.07
C GLU A 25 0.24 -2.31 3.67
N GLY A 26 0.83 -1.52 2.80
CA GLY A 26 1.66 -0.39 3.18
C GLY A 26 2.59 0.01 2.07
N ILE A 27 2.99 1.27 2.05
CA ILE A 27 3.84 1.79 0.97
C ILE A 27 5.29 1.34 1.08
N LEU A 28 5.72 0.87 2.24
CA LEU A 28 7.11 0.49 2.51
C LEU A 28 7.29 -1.00 2.81
N ILE A 29 6.26 -1.82 2.61
CA ILE A 29 6.33 -3.23 3.01
C ILE A 29 7.41 -4.00 2.23
N PHE A 30 7.66 -3.65 0.99
CA PHE A 30 8.70 -4.31 0.19
C PHE A 30 10.10 -3.78 0.48
N ALA A 31 10.22 -2.65 1.18
CA ALA A 31 11.51 -2.11 1.57
C ALA A 31 12.11 -2.86 2.76
N GLU A 32 11.29 -3.61 3.50
CA GLU A 32 11.72 -4.40 4.64
C GLU A 32 11.98 -5.86 4.22
N PRO A 33 13.26 -6.30 4.15
CA PRO A 33 13.58 -7.64 3.65
C PRO A 33 12.92 -8.76 4.43
N GLU A 34 12.87 -8.67 5.76
CA GLU A 34 12.27 -9.74 6.57
C GLU A 34 10.78 -9.91 6.29
N LEU A 35 10.07 -8.79 6.16
CA LEU A 35 8.64 -8.84 5.83
C LEU A 35 8.45 -9.34 4.40
N ARG A 36 9.22 -8.82 3.46
CA ARG A 36 9.14 -9.20 2.06
C ARG A 36 9.32 -10.71 1.87
N ASP A 37 10.26 -11.31 2.59
CA ASP A 37 10.53 -12.74 2.48
C ASP A 37 9.40 -13.62 3.02
N ARG A 38 8.52 -13.06 3.84
CA ARG A 38 7.36 -13.78 4.40
C ARG A 38 6.12 -13.70 3.53
N LEU A 39 6.13 -12.89 2.49
CA LEU A 39 4.97 -12.71 1.63
C LEU A 39 5.00 -13.75 0.50
N ASP A 40 3.90 -14.46 0.34
CA ASP A 40 3.76 -15.48 -0.71
C ASP A 40 3.44 -14.84 -2.06
N ILE A 41 2.62 -13.80 -2.06
CA ILE A 41 2.26 -13.04 -3.26
C ILE A 41 2.49 -11.57 -2.97
N LYS A 42 3.28 -10.93 -3.84
CA LYS A 42 3.64 -9.51 -3.70
C LYS A 42 3.02 -8.72 -4.84
N LEU A 43 2.13 -7.80 -4.48
CA LEU A 43 1.41 -6.96 -5.42
C LEU A 43 1.86 -5.52 -5.27
N PHE A 44 2.16 -4.86 -6.37
CA PHE A 44 2.44 -3.42 -6.39
C PHE A 44 1.33 -2.73 -7.16
N VAL A 45 0.61 -1.84 -6.46
CA VAL A 45 -0.46 -1.05 -7.06
C VAL A 45 0.15 0.23 -7.59
N ASP A 46 0.19 0.35 -8.91
CA ASP A 46 0.85 1.47 -9.59
C ASP A 46 -0.19 2.51 -9.99
N THR A 47 0.11 3.77 -9.71
CA THR A 47 -0.74 4.89 -10.07
C THR A 47 0.17 6.04 -10.50
N ASP A 48 -0.21 6.74 -11.56
CA ASP A 48 0.58 7.86 -12.05
C ASP A 48 0.76 8.93 -10.99
N ALA A 49 1.92 9.59 -11.02
CA ALA A 49 2.30 10.57 -9.99
C ALA A 49 1.31 11.73 -9.91
N ASP A 50 0.81 12.20 -11.04
CA ASP A 50 -0.16 13.30 -11.08
C ASP A 50 -1.48 12.93 -10.40
N VAL A 51 -1.94 11.70 -10.61
CA VAL A 51 -3.16 11.21 -9.95
C VAL A 51 -2.93 11.07 -8.45
N ARG A 52 -1.77 10.58 -8.04
CA ARG A 52 -1.44 10.44 -6.62
C ARG A 52 -1.45 11.79 -5.91
N ILE A 53 -0.82 12.81 -6.51
CA ILE A 53 -0.77 14.13 -5.88
C ILE A 53 -2.15 14.78 -5.81
N LEU A 54 -2.97 14.62 -6.84
CA LEU A 54 -4.33 15.16 -6.82
C LEU A 54 -5.17 14.50 -5.71
N ARG A 55 -5.09 13.20 -5.57
CA ARG A 55 -5.80 12.48 -4.50
C ARG A 55 -5.34 12.96 -3.12
N ARG A 56 -4.03 13.17 -2.96
CA ARG A 56 -3.47 13.65 -1.71
C ARG A 56 -3.96 15.06 -1.37
N ILE A 57 -4.00 15.95 -2.35
CA ILE A 57 -4.50 17.32 -2.14
C ILE A 57 -5.96 17.29 -1.66
N VAL A 58 -6.80 16.56 -2.37
CA VAL A 58 -8.21 16.46 -2.02
C VAL A 58 -8.40 15.91 -0.61
N ARG A 59 -7.70 14.84 -0.27
CA ARG A 59 -7.78 14.23 1.06
C ARG A 59 -7.34 15.20 2.15
N ASP A 60 -6.18 15.83 1.96
CA ASP A 60 -5.58 16.65 3.01
C ASP A 60 -6.36 17.95 3.22
N VAL A 61 -6.91 18.53 2.16
CA VAL A 61 -7.76 19.74 2.28
C VAL A 61 -9.11 19.40 2.89
N ARG A 62 -9.77 18.35 2.36
CA ARG A 62 -11.14 18.02 2.77
C ARG A 62 -11.20 17.35 4.13
N ASP A 63 -10.34 16.36 4.37
CA ASP A 63 -10.47 15.49 5.53
C ASP A 63 -9.58 15.91 6.70
N ARG A 64 -8.48 16.62 6.41
CA ARG A 64 -7.49 16.99 7.43
C ARG A 64 -7.34 18.48 7.63
N GLY A 65 -8.08 19.31 6.88
CA GLY A 65 -8.09 20.76 7.03
C GLY A 65 -6.75 21.43 6.74
N ARG A 66 -5.87 20.82 5.96
CA ARG A 66 -4.57 21.40 5.64
C ARG A 66 -4.70 22.42 4.52
N ASP A 67 -3.84 23.44 4.53
CA ASP A 67 -3.79 24.39 3.44
C ASP A 67 -2.93 23.87 2.27
N LEU A 68 -3.16 24.44 1.10
CA LEU A 68 -2.50 23.99 -0.12
C LEU A 68 -0.98 24.18 -0.07
N GLU A 69 -0.52 25.31 0.48
CA GLU A 69 0.91 25.59 0.57
C GLU A 69 1.64 24.55 1.41
N SER A 70 1.07 24.19 2.55
CA SER A 70 1.61 23.15 3.43
C SER A 70 1.69 21.80 2.71
N ILE A 71 0.66 21.45 1.95
CA ILE A 71 0.61 20.19 1.21
C ILE A 71 1.69 20.15 0.13
N VAL A 72 1.83 21.24 -0.64
CA VAL A 72 2.84 21.33 -1.70
C VAL A 72 4.24 21.21 -1.12
N THR A 73 4.52 21.96 -0.05
CA THR A 73 5.83 21.92 0.61
C THR A 73 6.16 20.52 1.11
N GLN A 74 5.23 19.86 1.79
CA GLN A 74 5.45 18.50 2.28
C GLN A 74 5.67 17.53 1.13
N TYR A 75 4.91 17.66 0.06
CA TYR A 75 5.06 16.77 -1.09
C TYR A 75 6.44 16.88 -1.70
N LEU A 76 6.91 18.09 -1.95
CA LEU A 76 8.20 18.30 -2.60
C LEU A 76 9.39 17.96 -1.71
N THR A 77 9.29 18.22 -0.41
CA THR A 77 10.41 18.03 0.51
C THR A 77 10.48 16.62 1.09
N THR A 78 9.37 15.92 1.19
CA THR A 78 9.31 14.62 1.89
C THR A 78 8.70 13.52 1.04
N VAL A 79 7.48 13.69 0.55
CA VAL A 79 6.71 12.60 -0.06
C VAL A 79 7.33 12.16 -1.38
N LYS A 80 7.64 13.09 -2.26
CA LYS A 80 8.21 12.79 -3.57
C LYS A 80 9.59 12.14 -3.46
N PRO A 81 10.54 12.71 -2.70
CA PRO A 81 11.85 12.06 -2.52
C PRO A 81 11.74 10.67 -1.90
N MET A 82 10.88 10.49 -0.90
CA MET A 82 10.68 9.19 -0.26
C MET A 82 10.12 8.17 -1.23
N HIS A 83 9.15 8.58 -2.05
CA HIS A 83 8.57 7.70 -3.05
C HIS A 83 9.62 7.26 -4.06
N GLU A 84 10.40 8.20 -4.59
CA GLU A 84 11.43 7.91 -5.57
C GLU A 84 12.56 7.05 -5.01
N MET A 85 12.88 7.23 -3.73
CA MET A 85 13.99 6.51 -3.10
C MET A 85 13.60 5.13 -2.60
N PHE A 86 12.40 4.95 -2.06
CA PHE A 86 12.01 3.72 -1.38
C PHE A 86 10.83 3.00 -2.02
N VAL A 87 9.83 3.72 -2.49
CA VAL A 87 8.60 3.10 -2.99
C VAL A 87 8.75 2.65 -4.43
N GLU A 88 9.14 3.55 -5.31
CA GLU A 88 9.28 3.23 -6.74
C GLU A 88 10.30 2.10 -6.98
N PRO A 89 11.49 2.12 -6.38
CA PRO A 89 12.43 1.01 -6.55
C PRO A 89 11.94 -0.33 -6.01
N SER A 90 11.03 -0.32 -5.04
CA SER A 90 10.51 -1.56 -4.46
C SER A 90 9.61 -2.33 -5.43
N LYS A 91 9.17 -1.68 -6.49
CA LYS A 91 8.35 -2.30 -7.53
C LYS A 91 9.01 -3.58 -8.10
N ARG A 92 10.33 -3.62 -8.16
CA ARG A 92 11.06 -4.78 -8.67
C ARG A 92 10.83 -6.06 -7.86
N TYR A 93 10.36 -5.95 -6.63
CA TYR A 93 10.09 -7.11 -5.77
C TYR A 93 8.66 -7.63 -5.94
N ALA A 94 7.82 -6.94 -6.69
CA ALA A 94 6.45 -7.37 -6.89
C ALA A 94 6.38 -8.57 -7.84
N ASP A 95 5.47 -9.47 -7.52
CA ASP A 95 5.12 -10.55 -8.45
C ASP A 95 4.19 -10.05 -9.54
N ILE A 96 3.31 -9.12 -9.17
CA ILE A 96 2.33 -8.54 -10.09
C ILE A 96 2.27 -7.03 -9.86
N ILE A 97 2.31 -6.27 -10.94
CA ILE A 97 2.09 -4.83 -10.90
C ILE A 97 0.69 -4.54 -11.45
N ILE A 98 -0.14 -3.89 -10.63
CA ILE A 98 -1.52 -3.57 -10.99
C ILE A 98 -1.56 -2.11 -11.43
N PRO A 99 -1.77 -1.83 -12.73
CA PRO A 99 -1.86 -0.46 -13.21
C PRO A 99 -3.18 0.18 -12.79
N GLU A 100 -3.19 1.50 -12.71
CA GLU A 100 -4.35 2.32 -12.39
C GLU A 100 -4.94 2.09 -10.99
N GLY A 101 -4.16 1.49 -10.12
CA GLY A 101 -4.53 1.38 -8.71
C GLY A 101 -5.66 0.40 -8.44
N GLY A 102 -6.37 0.66 -7.35
CA GLY A 102 -7.44 -0.22 -6.87
C GLY A 102 -8.72 -0.20 -7.71
N HIS A 103 -8.76 0.59 -8.78
CA HIS A 103 -9.90 0.65 -9.69
C HIS A 103 -9.77 -0.28 -10.89
N ASN A 104 -8.67 -1.02 -11.00
CA ASN A 104 -8.47 -1.98 -12.07
C ASN A 104 -9.19 -3.29 -11.73
N GLN A 105 -10.46 -3.36 -12.12
CA GLN A 105 -11.31 -4.50 -11.77
C GLN A 105 -10.82 -5.81 -12.38
N VAL A 106 -10.28 -5.76 -13.59
CA VAL A 106 -9.76 -6.96 -14.27
C VAL A 106 -8.62 -7.58 -13.46
N ALA A 107 -7.66 -6.75 -13.03
CA ALA A 107 -6.53 -7.22 -12.24
C ALA A 107 -6.99 -7.75 -10.88
N LEU A 108 -7.93 -7.04 -10.24
CA LEU A 108 -8.47 -7.47 -8.94
C LEU A 108 -9.17 -8.83 -9.06
N ASP A 109 -9.91 -9.06 -10.12
CA ASP A 109 -10.59 -10.33 -10.34
C ASP A 109 -9.58 -11.49 -10.49
N PHE A 110 -8.49 -11.26 -11.23
CA PHE A 110 -7.42 -12.25 -11.33
C PHE A 110 -6.82 -12.58 -9.96
N VAL A 111 -6.55 -11.59 -9.15
CA VAL A 111 -5.99 -11.78 -7.81
C VAL A 111 -6.97 -12.56 -6.94
N MET A 112 -8.24 -12.20 -6.97
CA MET A 112 -9.27 -12.89 -6.18
C MET A 112 -9.42 -14.35 -6.58
N GLU A 113 -9.38 -14.63 -7.88
CA GLU A 113 -9.44 -16.01 -8.36
C GLU A 113 -8.25 -16.84 -7.87
N ARG A 114 -7.05 -16.27 -7.89
CA ARG A 114 -5.86 -16.95 -7.39
C ARG A 114 -5.96 -17.22 -5.89
N ILE A 115 -6.47 -16.26 -5.12
CA ILE A 115 -6.67 -16.43 -3.68
C ILE A 115 -7.69 -17.53 -3.41
N ARG A 116 -8.79 -17.53 -4.13
CA ARG A 116 -9.83 -18.57 -3.98
C ARG A 116 -9.27 -19.96 -4.29
N ALA A 117 -8.50 -20.08 -5.35
CA ALA A 117 -7.85 -21.35 -5.70
C ALA A 117 -6.91 -21.83 -4.60
N TYR A 118 -6.11 -20.91 -4.05
CA TYR A 118 -5.19 -21.23 -2.96
C TYR A 118 -5.93 -21.72 -1.72
N VAL A 119 -6.98 -21.02 -1.32
CA VAL A 119 -7.78 -21.40 -0.16
C VAL A 119 -8.42 -22.80 -0.37
N LYS A 120 -8.93 -23.04 -1.57
CA LYS A 120 -9.56 -24.31 -1.91
C LYS A 120 -8.56 -25.48 -1.88
N GLU A 121 -7.35 -25.26 -2.36
CA GLU A 121 -6.29 -26.27 -2.33
C GLU A 121 -5.88 -26.64 -0.90
N ARG A 122 -6.05 -25.74 0.06
CA ARG A 122 -5.65 -25.92 1.45
C ARG A 122 -6.76 -26.50 2.32
N ASP A 123 -7.95 -26.67 1.78
CA ASP A 123 -9.08 -27.29 2.51
C ASP A 123 -9.02 -28.84 2.43
#